data_1bdb36194be7d111cdecad3ebc1d7b5d
#
_entry.id   1bdb36194be7d111cdecad3ebc1d7b5d
#
_cell.length_a   1.000
_cell.length_b   1.000
_cell.length_c   1.000
_cell.angle_alpha   90.00
_cell.angle_beta   90.00
_cell.angle_gamma   90.00
#
_symmetry.space_group_name_H-M   'P 1'
#
loop_
_entity.id
_entity.type
_entity.pdbx_description
1 polymer ?
#
loop_
_entity_poly.entity_id
_entity_poly.type
_entity_poly.pdbx_seq_one_letter_code
_entity_poly.pdbx_strand_id
1 'polypeptide(L)'
;MPHRDQEIAMLRRELELLMGERQCLLRVVGSSAVLIASLDSKQLPIGAVEAADQVATSINQLSEETLQDALGSVHAEIEEENAVKGQ
;
A
#
# COMPACT_ATOMS: atom_id res chain seq x y z
N MET A 1 0.32 -22.11 -32.18
CA MET A 1 -0.35 -23.20 -31.48
C MET A 1 -1.43 -22.61 -30.57
N PRO A 2 -2.68 -23.07 -30.69
CA PRO A 2 -3.78 -22.50 -29.91
C PRO A 2 -3.61 -22.60 -28.39
N HIS A 3 -3.05 -23.71 -27.90
CA HIS A 3 -2.84 -23.89 -26.46
C HIS A 3 -1.84 -22.92 -25.89
N ARG A 4 -0.79 -22.62 -26.62
CA ARG A 4 0.26 -21.68 -26.17
C ARG A 4 -0.31 -20.27 -26.08
N ASP A 5 -1.11 -19.88 -27.06
CA ASP A 5 -1.74 -18.55 -27.09
C ASP A 5 -2.71 -18.38 -25.93
N GLN A 6 -3.48 -19.44 -25.60
CA GLN A 6 -4.37 -19.43 -24.46
C GLN A 6 -3.63 -19.35 -23.13
N GLU A 7 -2.52 -20.06 -23.02
CA GLU A 7 -1.67 -20.01 -21.81
C GLU A 7 -1.09 -18.61 -21.61
N ILE A 8 -0.59 -17.99 -22.68
CA ILE A 8 -0.04 -16.64 -22.62
C ILE A 8 -1.10 -15.65 -22.20
N ALA A 9 -2.32 -15.75 -22.77
CA ALA A 9 -3.42 -14.87 -22.43
C ALA A 9 -3.83 -15.01 -20.96
N MET A 10 -3.87 -16.25 -20.46
CA MET A 10 -4.20 -16.53 -19.06
C MET A 10 -3.15 -15.99 -18.11
N LEU A 11 -1.86 -16.22 -18.41
CA LEU A 11 -0.76 -15.73 -17.60
C LEU A 11 -0.73 -14.19 -17.56
N ARG A 12 -1.03 -13.56 -18.70
CA ARG A 12 -1.10 -12.09 -18.77
C ARG A 12 -2.22 -11.56 -17.87
N ARG A 13 -3.38 -12.21 -17.90
CA ARG A 13 -4.51 -11.83 -17.05
C ARG A 13 -4.18 -11.98 -15.57
N GLU A 14 -3.53 -13.09 -15.20
CA GLU A 14 -3.11 -13.32 -13.81
C GLU A 14 -2.10 -12.27 -13.37
N LEU A 15 -1.15 -11.92 -14.24
CA LEU A 15 -0.18 -10.89 -13.92
C LEU A 15 -0.86 -9.53 -13.70
N GLU A 16 -1.81 -9.16 -14.56
CA GLU A 16 -2.56 -7.92 -14.43
C GLU A 16 -3.33 -7.86 -13.10
N LEU A 17 -3.95 -8.98 -12.71
CA LEU A 17 -4.65 -9.07 -11.43
C LEU A 17 -3.70 -8.91 -10.25
N LEU A 18 -2.55 -9.60 -10.30
CA LEU A 18 -1.55 -9.49 -9.24
C LEU A 18 -0.97 -8.09 -9.14
N MET A 19 -0.74 -7.43 -10.25
CA MET A 19 -0.26 -6.04 -10.26
C MET A 19 -1.30 -5.09 -9.67
N GLY A 20 -2.57 -5.30 -9.99
CA GLY A 20 -3.67 -4.52 -9.42
C GLY A 20 -3.78 -4.71 -7.91
N GLU A 21 -3.71 -5.96 -7.45
CA GLU A 21 -3.72 -6.29 -6.03
C GLU A 21 -2.52 -5.67 -5.31
N ARG A 22 -1.33 -5.77 -5.92
CA ARG A 22 -0.12 -5.18 -5.36
C ARG A 22 -0.29 -3.68 -5.16
N GLN A 23 -0.86 -2.99 -6.14
CA GLN A 23 -1.10 -1.54 -6.04
C GLN A 23 -2.05 -1.20 -4.89
N CYS A 24 -3.12 -1.96 -4.72
CA CYS A 24 -4.04 -1.78 -3.59
C CYS A 24 -3.33 -1.98 -2.26
N LEU A 25 -2.53 -3.04 -2.15
CA LEU A 25 -1.79 -3.33 -0.92
C LEU A 25 -0.75 -2.26 -0.63
N LEU A 26 -0.09 -1.73 -1.65
CA LEU A 26 0.87 -0.64 -1.48
C LEU A 26 0.19 0.62 -0.92
N ARG A 27 -1.01 0.92 -1.37
CA ARG A 27 -1.77 2.05 -0.82
C ARG A 27 -2.13 1.83 0.64
N VAL A 28 -2.53 0.60 0.99
CA VAL A 28 -2.82 0.25 2.38
C VAL A 28 -1.58 0.42 3.25
N VAL A 29 -0.44 -0.08 2.78
CA VAL A 29 0.83 0.04 3.51
C VAL A 29 1.24 1.50 3.68
N GLY A 30 1.20 2.27 2.60
CA GLY A 30 1.58 3.68 2.63
C GLY A 30 0.68 4.50 3.54
N SER A 31 -0.64 4.30 3.44
CA SER A 31 -1.62 4.98 4.30
C SER A 31 -1.44 4.58 5.75
N SER A 32 -1.16 3.30 6.01
CA SER A 32 -0.90 2.81 7.36
C SER A 32 0.34 3.44 7.96
N ALA A 33 1.41 3.57 7.17
CA ALA A 33 2.65 4.20 7.61
C ALA A 33 2.42 5.67 8.00
N VAL A 34 1.68 6.41 7.18
CA VAL A 34 1.33 7.81 7.47
C VAL A 34 0.48 7.91 8.73
N LEU A 35 -0.51 7.02 8.86
CA LEU A 35 -1.38 7.01 10.05
C LEU A 35 -0.56 6.74 11.31
N ILE A 36 0.28 5.72 11.31
CA ILE A 36 1.11 5.36 12.46
C ILE A 36 2.04 6.52 12.85
N ALA A 37 2.64 7.19 11.87
CA ALA A 37 3.52 8.34 12.11
C ALA A 37 2.79 9.52 12.73
N SER A 38 1.48 9.61 12.51
CA SER A 38 0.64 10.71 13.03
C SER A 38 0.05 10.44 14.41
N LEU A 39 0.10 9.21 14.88
CA LEU A 39 -0.54 8.83 16.15
C LEU A 39 0.31 9.23 17.35
N ASP A 40 -0.39 9.69 18.40
CA ASP A 40 0.21 9.86 19.72
C ASP A 40 -0.13 8.63 20.55
N SER A 41 0.85 7.78 20.79
CA SER A 41 0.66 6.51 21.50
C SER A 41 0.13 6.70 22.93
N LYS A 42 0.35 7.87 23.52
CA LYS A 42 -0.12 8.17 24.88
C LYS A 42 -1.63 8.35 24.93
N GLN A 43 -2.26 8.69 23.82
CA GLN A 43 -3.70 8.93 23.74
C GLN A 43 -4.48 7.77 23.17
N LEU A 44 -3.79 6.69 22.76
CA LEU A 44 -4.45 5.51 22.18
C LEU A 44 -5.01 4.60 23.29
N PRO A 45 -6.17 3.98 23.04
CA PRO A 45 -6.61 2.88 23.89
C PRO A 45 -5.60 1.74 23.89
N ILE A 46 -5.56 0.96 24.97
CA ILE A 46 -4.57 -0.10 25.16
C ILE A 46 -4.58 -1.10 23.99
N GLY A 47 -5.76 -1.52 23.54
CA GLY A 47 -5.85 -2.45 22.41
C GLY A 47 -5.35 -1.88 21.10
N ALA A 48 -5.51 -0.57 20.90
CA ALA A 48 -5.02 0.10 19.70
C ALA A 48 -3.49 0.21 19.70
N VAL A 49 -2.87 0.33 20.87
CA VAL A 49 -1.39 0.38 20.96
C VAL A 49 -0.77 -0.92 20.43
N GLU A 50 -1.31 -2.07 20.83
CA GLU A 50 -0.81 -3.35 20.32
C GLU A 50 -0.98 -3.46 18.82
N ALA A 51 -2.13 -3.10 18.30
CA ALA A 51 -2.38 -3.14 16.86
C ALA A 51 -1.44 -2.20 16.11
N ALA A 52 -1.22 -1.00 16.62
CA ALA A 52 -0.30 -0.03 16.04
C ALA A 52 1.13 -0.57 16.02
N ASP A 53 1.57 -1.22 17.09
CA ASP A 53 2.89 -1.84 17.16
C ASP A 53 3.05 -2.94 16.12
N GLN A 54 2.02 -3.77 15.91
CA GLN A 54 2.06 -4.82 14.90
C GLN A 54 2.16 -4.24 13.50
N VAL A 55 1.41 -3.19 13.22
CA VAL A 55 1.48 -2.51 11.92
C VAL A 55 2.86 -1.92 11.70
N ALA A 56 3.40 -1.21 12.68
CA ALA A 56 4.72 -0.60 12.60
C ALA A 56 5.81 -1.66 12.38
N THR A 57 5.75 -2.76 13.11
CA THR A 57 6.69 -3.86 12.99
C THR A 57 6.63 -4.49 11.60
N SER A 58 5.41 -4.72 11.08
CA SER A 58 5.21 -5.30 9.76
C SER A 58 5.75 -4.38 8.67
N ILE A 59 5.52 -3.09 8.77
CA ILE A 59 6.03 -2.10 7.82
C ILE A 59 7.56 -2.12 7.82
N ASN A 60 8.18 -2.19 8.99
CA ASN A 60 9.64 -2.21 9.13
C ASN A 60 10.28 -3.48 8.58
N GLN A 61 9.51 -4.55 8.38
CA GLN A 61 9.98 -5.79 7.77
C GLN A 61 9.99 -5.75 6.25
N LEU A 62 9.35 -4.75 5.64
CA LEU A 62 9.33 -4.59 4.20
C LEU A 62 10.70 -4.13 3.69
N SER A 63 11.00 -4.47 2.43
CA SER A 63 12.20 -3.92 1.80
C SER A 63 12.05 -2.42 1.65
N GLU A 64 13.18 -1.72 1.63
CA GLU A 64 13.20 -0.28 1.43
C GLU A 64 12.53 0.11 0.12
N GLU A 65 12.76 -0.66 -0.93
CA GLU A 65 12.14 -0.43 -2.24
C GLU A 65 10.62 -0.50 -2.17
N THR A 66 10.08 -1.54 -1.52
CA THR A 66 8.63 -1.69 -1.38
C THR A 66 8.03 -0.56 -0.54
N LEU A 67 8.71 -0.16 0.52
CA LEU A 67 8.25 0.94 1.37
C LEU A 67 8.24 2.26 0.60
N GLN A 68 9.26 2.53 -0.21
CA GLN A 68 9.31 3.72 -1.06
C GLN A 68 8.18 3.72 -2.08
N ASP A 69 7.89 2.57 -2.70
CA ASP A 69 6.77 2.44 -3.62
C ASP A 69 5.44 2.73 -2.93
N ALA A 70 5.27 2.22 -1.71
CA ALA A 70 4.06 2.43 -0.93
C ALA A 70 3.86 3.90 -0.58
N LEU A 71 4.89 4.57 -0.10
CA LEU A 71 4.83 5.99 0.25
C LEU A 71 4.60 6.85 -0.99
N GLY A 72 5.23 6.51 -2.10
CA GLY A 72 5.03 7.21 -3.37
C GLY A 72 3.58 7.12 -3.85
N SER A 73 2.96 5.97 -3.67
CA SER A 73 1.56 5.75 -4.03
C SER A 73 0.62 6.69 -3.27
N VAL A 74 0.84 6.86 -1.96
CA VAL A 74 0.03 7.74 -1.11
C VAL A 74 0.30 9.21 -1.43
N HIS A 75 1.56 9.57 -1.65
CA HIS A 75 1.94 10.94 -2.00
C HIS A 75 1.27 11.41 -3.29
N ALA A 76 1.27 10.57 -4.32
CA ALA A 76 0.64 10.89 -5.59
C ALA A 76 -0.86 11.17 -5.41
N GLU A 77 -1.54 10.36 -4.61
CA GLU A 77 -2.96 10.51 -4.34
C GLU A 77 -3.27 11.80 -3.56
N ILE A 78 -2.47 12.10 -2.55
CA ILE A 78 -2.62 13.32 -1.75
C ILE A 78 -2.40 14.57 -2.61
N GLU A 79 -1.40 14.56 -3.47
CA GLU A 79 -1.12 15.66 -4.38
C GLU A 79 -2.28 15.91 -5.36
N GLU A 80 -2.88 14.86 -5.90
CA GLU A 80 -4.05 14.96 -6.76
C GLU A 80 -5.23 15.59 -6.02
N GLU A 81 -5.52 15.14 -4.80
CA GLU A 81 -6.60 15.70 -3.98
C GLU A 81 -6.36 17.17 -3.67
N ASN A 82 -5.14 17.54 -3.31
CA ASN A 82 -4.81 18.92 -3.01
C ASN A 82 -4.91 19.81 -4.25
N ALA A 83 -4.54 19.31 -5.41
CA ALA A 83 -4.67 20.05 -6.67
C ALA A 83 -6.14 20.35 -6.98
N VAL A 84 -7.02 19.38 -6.74
CA VAL A 84 -8.47 19.55 -6.94
C VAL A 84 -9.06 20.51 -5.92
N LYS A 85 -8.68 20.38 -4.65
CA LYS A 85 -9.20 21.23 -3.57
C LYS A 85 -8.63 22.64 -3.58
N GLY A 86 -7.48 22.84 -4.18
CA GLY A 86 -6.82 24.13 -4.27
C GLY A 86 -7.43 25.10 -5.28
N GLN A 87 -8.44 24.64 -5.99
CA GLN A 87 -9.19 25.48 -6.92
C GLN A 87 -10.54 25.84 -6.33
#